data_3f215cec3635f1639ce0c50a02f27cf2
#
_entry.id   3f215cec3635f1639ce0c50a02f27cf2
#
_cell.length_a   1.000
_cell.length_b   1.000
_cell.length_c   1.000
_cell.angle_alpha   90.00
_cell.angle_beta   90.00
_cell.angle_gamma   90.00
#
_symmetry.space_group_name_H-M   'P 1'
#
loop_
_entity.id
_entity.type
_entity.pdbx_description
1 polymer ?
#
loop_
_entity_poly.entity_id
_entity_poly.type
_entity_poly.pdbx_seq_one_letter_code
_entity_poly.pdbx_strand_id
1 'polypeptide(L)'
;MVNNPAQLRYTDGWTLYGGLGLNVTNPMSAARYKSLGIEGMLLQPETALTAMQAVAPGVPTAALCYGHLPLMLTRACPLRNVRDCGKCQGGGTLRDRKGRDFTVTCSAPGGAGVRTVYNPVPLYMGERLSEMPVDVAVAAFTIETPARVSQILALLLDAKPFDSEFTRGLYYTNN
;
A
#
# COMPACT_ATOMS: atom_id res chain seq x y z
N MET A 1 12.09 -5.45 -3.79
CA MET A 1 11.62 -4.49 -2.76
C MET A 1 11.70 -5.13 -1.38
N VAL A 2 12.24 -4.43 -0.39
CA VAL A 2 12.45 -4.88 0.98
C VAL A 2 11.34 -4.32 1.88
N ASN A 3 10.55 -5.17 2.49
CA ASN A 3 9.45 -4.79 3.39
C ASN A 3 9.71 -5.13 4.87
N ASN A 4 10.83 -5.82 5.15
CA ASN A 4 11.22 -6.16 6.50
C ASN A 4 12.75 -6.10 6.60
N PRO A 5 13.34 -5.47 7.64
CA PRO A 5 14.79 -5.38 7.80
C PRO A 5 15.51 -6.74 7.79
N ALA A 6 14.86 -7.81 8.22
CA ALA A 6 15.45 -9.15 8.17
C ALA A 6 15.73 -9.64 6.74
N GLN A 7 15.03 -9.12 5.72
CA GLN A 7 15.27 -9.46 4.32
C GLN A 7 16.63 -8.97 3.81
N LEU A 8 17.22 -7.94 4.44
CA LEU A 8 18.54 -7.41 4.07
C LEU A 8 19.66 -8.46 4.17
N ARG A 9 19.48 -9.55 4.92
CA ARG A 9 20.43 -10.66 5.01
C ARG A 9 20.51 -11.51 3.74
N TYR A 10 19.58 -11.37 2.81
CA TYR A 10 19.42 -12.24 1.64
C TYR A 10 19.45 -11.46 0.33
N THR A 11 20.04 -10.26 0.32
CA THR A 11 19.94 -9.33 -0.80
C THR A 11 21.27 -9.03 -1.48
N ASP A 12 22.32 -9.84 -1.24
CA ASP A 12 23.63 -9.64 -1.84
C ASP A 12 23.55 -9.62 -3.38
N GLY A 13 24.11 -8.58 -3.97
CA GLY A 13 24.11 -8.39 -5.44
C GLY A 13 22.83 -7.81 -6.05
N TRP A 14 21.86 -7.38 -5.23
CA TRP A 14 20.61 -6.77 -5.69
C TRP A 14 20.55 -5.28 -5.44
N THR A 15 19.98 -4.52 -6.38
CA THR A 15 19.54 -3.14 -6.13
C THR A 15 18.33 -3.15 -5.21
N LEU A 16 18.42 -2.48 -4.06
CA LEU A 16 17.43 -2.56 -3.00
C LEU A 16 16.53 -1.33 -2.94
N TYR A 17 15.23 -1.56 -2.99
CA TYR A 17 14.22 -0.54 -2.78
C TYR A 17 13.41 -0.86 -1.52
N GLY A 18 13.29 0.11 -0.62
CA GLY A 18 12.47 0.00 0.58
C GLY A 18 10.99 0.09 0.24
N GLY A 19 10.18 -0.84 0.75
CA GLY A 19 8.73 -0.85 0.62
C GLY A 19 8.02 -0.30 1.87
N LEU A 20 6.68 -0.30 1.84
CA LEU A 20 5.84 0.20 2.95
C LEU A 20 6.14 -0.45 4.29
N GLY A 21 6.55 -1.72 4.30
CA GLY A 21 6.86 -2.44 5.53
C GLY A 21 8.08 -1.91 6.31
N LEU A 22 8.92 -1.05 5.70
CA LEU A 22 10.02 -0.38 6.39
C LEU A 22 9.57 0.86 7.18
N ASN A 23 8.35 1.31 6.99
CA ASN A 23 7.73 2.42 7.70
C ASN A 23 8.58 3.71 7.72
N VAL A 24 9.04 4.13 6.54
CA VAL A 24 9.88 5.33 6.39
C VAL A 24 8.99 6.57 6.43
N THR A 25 9.08 7.34 7.53
CA THR A 25 8.26 8.53 7.80
C THR A 25 9.07 9.75 8.20
N ASN A 26 10.40 9.62 8.37
CA ASN A 26 11.27 10.70 8.83
C ASN A 26 12.71 10.53 8.32
N PRO A 27 13.54 11.61 8.33
CA PRO A 27 14.90 11.59 7.80
C PRO A 27 15.85 10.61 8.53
N MET A 28 15.63 10.35 9.80
CA MET A 28 16.50 9.43 10.57
C MET A 28 16.32 7.98 10.09
N SER A 29 15.07 7.55 9.93
CA SER A 29 14.77 6.21 9.40
C SER A 29 15.27 6.08 7.96
N ALA A 30 15.07 7.09 7.12
CA ALA A 30 15.58 7.11 5.75
C ALA A 30 17.11 7.00 5.70
N ALA A 31 17.84 7.81 6.48
CA ALA A 31 19.29 7.76 6.57
C ALA A 31 19.80 6.39 7.06
N ARG A 32 19.11 5.79 8.04
CA ARG A 32 19.46 4.46 8.52
C ARG A 32 19.31 3.40 7.43
N TYR A 33 18.21 3.38 6.70
CA TYR A 33 18.01 2.41 5.62
C TYR A 33 18.95 2.65 4.44
N LYS A 34 19.26 3.91 4.11
CA LYS A 34 20.30 4.25 3.13
C LYS A 34 21.65 3.65 3.52
N SER A 35 22.06 3.78 4.80
CA SER A 35 23.31 3.20 5.31
C SER A 35 23.35 1.66 5.28
N LEU A 36 22.20 1.01 5.13
CA LEU A 36 22.05 -0.43 4.96
C LEU A 36 21.95 -0.87 3.49
N GLY A 37 22.19 0.04 2.53
CA GLY A 37 22.21 -0.26 1.11
C GLY A 37 20.85 -0.10 0.39
N ILE A 38 19.86 0.53 1.02
CA ILE A 38 18.59 0.86 0.33
C ILE A 38 18.82 2.08 -0.57
N GLU A 39 18.56 1.93 -1.85
CA GLU A 39 18.82 2.93 -2.90
C GLU A 39 17.61 3.80 -3.24
N GLY A 40 16.41 3.40 -2.92
CA GLY A 40 15.19 4.19 -3.07
C GLY A 40 14.11 3.74 -2.09
N MET A 41 13.15 4.59 -1.76
CA MET A 41 12.19 4.36 -0.67
C MET A 41 10.76 4.70 -1.05
N LEU A 42 9.85 3.76 -0.82
CA LEU A 42 8.42 4.00 -0.87
C LEU A 42 7.98 4.61 0.47
N LEU A 43 7.56 5.87 0.40
CA LEU A 43 7.08 6.63 1.56
C LEU A 43 5.71 6.13 2.02
N GLN A 44 5.44 6.31 3.30
CA GLN A 44 4.15 5.91 3.87
C GLN A 44 3.01 6.78 3.31
N PRO A 45 1.82 6.21 3.04
CA PRO A 45 0.66 6.96 2.57
C PRO A 45 0.09 7.93 3.62
N GLU A 46 0.63 7.90 4.85
CA GLU A 46 0.36 8.86 5.92
C GLU A 46 1.23 10.12 5.84
N THR A 47 2.25 10.13 4.97
CA THR A 47 3.13 11.30 4.78
C THR A 47 2.44 12.33 3.90
N ALA A 48 2.21 13.53 4.43
CA ALA A 48 1.63 14.64 3.67
C ALA A 48 2.55 15.03 2.48
N LEU A 49 1.97 15.47 1.36
CA LEU A 49 2.73 15.88 0.17
C LEU A 49 3.80 16.93 0.51
N THR A 50 3.47 17.91 1.36
CA THR A 50 4.36 18.96 1.82
C THR A 50 5.59 18.46 2.60
N ALA A 51 5.49 17.28 3.21
CA ALA A 51 6.56 16.68 4.01
C ALA A 51 7.43 15.67 3.22
N MET A 52 6.95 15.15 2.09
CA MET A 52 7.60 14.04 1.38
C MET A 52 9.06 14.30 1.02
N GLN A 53 9.39 15.49 0.52
CA GLN A 53 10.77 15.84 0.15
C GLN A 53 11.73 15.85 1.35
N ALA A 54 11.21 16.20 2.53
CA ALA A 54 12.03 16.27 3.74
C ALA A 54 12.26 14.89 4.39
N VAL A 55 11.45 13.88 4.07
CA VAL A 55 11.53 12.54 4.70
C VAL A 55 12.80 11.79 4.28
N ALA A 56 13.18 11.84 3.01
CA ALA A 56 14.32 11.07 2.50
C ALA A 56 15.25 11.92 1.61
N PRO A 57 15.91 12.96 2.15
CA PRO A 57 16.74 13.86 1.34
C PRO A 57 17.91 13.09 0.68
N GLY A 58 18.06 13.29 -0.63
CA GLY A 58 19.13 12.68 -1.41
C GLY A 58 19.00 11.16 -1.60
N VAL A 59 17.78 10.63 -1.51
CA VAL A 59 17.42 9.26 -1.87
C VAL A 59 16.21 9.31 -2.78
N PRO A 60 16.19 8.59 -3.92
CA PRO A 60 14.99 8.47 -4.75
C PRO A 60 13.78 8.02 -3.93
N THR A 61 12.68 8.73 -4.09
CA THR A 61 11.45 8.48 -3.35
C THR A 61 10.32 8.03 -4.25
N ALA A 62 9.46 7.20 -3.70
CA ALA A 62 8.22 6.76 -4.33
C ALA A 62 7.04 7.00 -3.38
N ALA A 63 5.84 7.19 -3.93
CA ALA A 63 4.61 7.22 -3.15
C ALA A 63 3.46 6.54 -3.90
N LEU A 64 2.48 6.04 -3.15
CA LEU A 64 1.31 5.40 -3.76
C LEU A 64 0.46 6.44 -4.49
N CYS A 65 0.20 6.20 -5.77
CA CYS A 65 -0.79 6.97 -6.53
C CYS A 65 -2.13 6.20 -6.69
N TYR A 66 -2.09 4.89 -6.48
CA TYR A 66 -3.27 4.03 -6.47
C TYR A 66 -3.06 2.83 -5.55
N GLY A 67 -4.12 2.42 -4.83
CA GLY A 67 -4.21 1.12 -4.17
C GLY A 67 -5.17 1.07 -3.00
N HIS A 68 -5.71 -0.12 -2.74
CA HIS A 68 -6.43 -0.39 -1.50
C HIS A 68 -5.43 -0.56 -0.35
N LEU A 69 -5.47 0.35 0.62
CA LEU A 69 -4.53 0.31 1.75
C LEU A 69 -4.87 -0.84 2.70
N PRO A 70 -3.88 -1.64 3.14
CA PRO A 70 -4.06 -2.62 4.20
C PRO A 70 -4.26 -1.89 5.54
N LEU A 71 -5.45 -2.02 6.12
CA LEU A 71 -5.79 -1.40 7.41
C LEU A 71 -5.42 -2.30 8.59
N MET A 72 -5.47 -3.62 8.40
CA MET A 72 -5.23 -4.57 9.47
C MET A 72 -4.61 -5.86 8.94
N LEU A 73 -3.59 -6.34 9.63
CA LEU A 73 -3.05 -7.69 9.50
C LEU A 73 -3.40 -8.49 10.75
N THR A 74 -4.03 -9.65 10.57
CA THR A 74 -4.43 -10.49 11.71
C THR A 74 -4.21 -11.98 11.46
N ARG A 75 -3.84 -12.70 12.50
CA ARG A 75 -3.78 -14.16 12.47
C ARG A 75 -5.15 -14.79 12.74
N ALA A 76 -5.96 -14.15 13.58
CA ALA A 76 -7.35 -14.56 13.78
C ALA A 76 -8.19 -14.16 12.55
N CYS A 77 -9.02 -15.06 12.05
CA CYS A 77 -9.89 -14.74 10.92
C CYS A 77 -11.10 -13.93 11.41
N PRO A 78 -11.29 -12.67 10.93
CA PRO A 78 -12.44 -11.87 11.32
C PRO A 78 -13.77 -12.43 10.79
N LEU A 79 -13.71 -13.36 9.81
CA LEU A 79 -14.89 -14.01 9.23
C LEU A 79 -15.18 -15.38 9.86
N ARG A 80 -14.45 -15.80 10.90
CA ARG A 80 -14.55 -17.16 11.47
C ARG A 80 -15.95 -17.52 11.97
N ASN A 81 -16.68 -16.53 12.47
CA ASN A 81 -18.02 -16.76 13.03
C ASN A 81 -19.12 -16.89 11.96
N VAL A 82 -18.82 -16.49 10.72
CA VAL A 82 -19.78 -16.45 9.60
C VAL A 82 -19.39 -17.37 8.45
N ARG A 83 -18.17 -17.93 8.49
CA ARG A 83 -17.65 -18.83 7.43
C ARG A 83 -16.88 -20.01 7.99
N ASP A 84 -17.12 -21.17 7.42
CA ASP A 84 -16.29 -22.36 7.64
C ASP A 84 -14.96 -22.21 6.88
N CYS A 85 -13.86 -22.31 7.62
CA CYS A 85 -12.51 -22.19 7.07
C CYS A 85 -12.19 -23.29 6.05
N GLY A 86 -12.74 -24.49 6.22
CA GLY A 86 -12.56 -25.62 5.30
C GLY A 86 -13.20 -25.41 3.92
N LYS A 87 -14.19 -24.53 3.84
CA LYS A 87 -14.88 -24.14 2.59
C LYS A 87 -14.49 -22.75 2.09
N CYS A 88 -13.54 -22.10 2.76
CA CYS A 88 -13.13 -20.75 2.45
C CYS A 88 -12.22 -20.71 1.21
N GLN A 89 -12.54 -19.85 0.25
CA GLN A 89 -11.74 -19.63 -0.96
C GLN A 89 -10.66 -18.54 -0.81
N GLY A 90 -10.22 -18.24 0.42
CA GLY A 90 -9.12 -17.31 0.66
C GLY A 90 -9.53 -15.89 1.00
N GLY A 91 -10.81 -15.64 1.29
CA GLY A 91 -11.22 -14.30 1.70
C GLY A 91 -12.73 -14.09 1.76
N GLY A 92 -13.14 -12.84 1.87
CA GLY A 92 -14.53 -12.43 1.92
C GLY A 92 -14.70 -10.97 2.26
N THR A 93 -15.87 -10.59 2.73
CA THR A 93 -16.23 -9.22 3.05
C THR A 93 -16.62 -9.09 4.51
N LEU A 94 -16.09 -8.08 5.16
CA LEU A 94 -16.48 -7.64 6.50
C LEU A 94 -17.26 -6.35 6.37
N ARG A 95 -18.49 -6.30 6.87
CA ARG A 95 -19.33 -5.09 6.82
C ARG A 95 -19.31 -4.37 8.15
N ASP A 96 -19.05 -3.07 8.13
CA ASP A 96 -19.08 -2.22 9.32
C ASP A 96 -20.50 -1.77 9.68
N ARG A 97 -20.63 -1.02 10.79
CA ARG A 97 -21.92 -0.48 11.28
C ARG A 97 -22.54 0.57 10.35
N LYS A 98 -21.72 1.15 9.44
CA LYS A 98 -22.15 2.15 8.45
C LYS A 98 -22.51 1.52 7.10
N GLY A 99 -22.46 0.16 7.01
CA GLY A 99 -22.76 -0.58 5.79
C GLY A 99 -21.62 -0.60 4.78
N ARG A 100 -20.40 -0.19 5.14
CA ARG A 100 -19.22 -0.26 4.26
C ARG A 100 -18.62 -1.65 4.25
N ASP A 101 -18.28 -2.12 3.08
CA ASP A 101 -17.73 -3.45 2.82
C ASP A 101 -16.20 -3.41 2.72
N PHE A 102 -15.52 -4.06 3.67
CA PHE A 102 -14.07 -4.19 3.73
C PHE A 102 -13.68 -5.56 3.17
N THR A 103 -12.87 -5.58 2.13
CA THR A 103 -12.35 -6.83 1.59
C THR A 103 -11.34 -7.46 2.54
N VAL A 104 -11.52 -8.74 2.81
CA VAL A 104 -10.60 -9.55 3.61
C VAL A 104 -9.97 -10.60 2.71
N THR A 105 -8.65 -10.67 2.67
CA THR A 105 -7.90 -11.74 2.00
C THR A 105 -7.21 -12.64 3.01
N CYS A 106 -6.88 -13.87 2.62
CA CYS A 106 -6.15 -14.83 3.45
C CYS A 106 -5.01 -15.46 2.64
N SER A 107 -3.78 -15.40 3.16
CA SER A 107 -2.60 -15.93 2.48
C SER A 107 -2.54 -17.46 2.43
N ALA A 108 -3.24 -18.15 3.35
CA ALA A 108 -3.32 -19.62 3.38
C ALA A 108 -4.71 -20.07 3.88
N PRO A 109 -5.68 -20.25 2.97
CA PRO A 109 -7.00 -20.77 3.31
C PRO A 109 -6.91 -22.15 3.95
N GLY A 110 -7.68 -22.38 4.99
CA GLY A 110 -7.65 -23.65 5.75
C GLY A 110 -6.47 -23.81 6.71
N GLY A 111 -5.55 -22.84 6.80
CA GLY A 111 -4.33 -22.95 7.59
C GLY A 111 -4.00 -21.72 8.43
N ALA A 112 -2.73 -21.61 8.81
CA ALA A 112 -2.19 -20.57 9.67
C ALA A 112 -1.87 -19.25 8.91
N GLY A 113 -2.53 -18.99 7.79
CA GLY A 113 -2.31 -17.79 6.99
C GLY A 113 -2.60 -16.49 7.73
N VAL A 114 -2.00 -15.41 7.24
CA VAL A 114 -2.31 -14.05 7.67
C VAL A 114 -3.52 -13.53 6.88
N ARG A 115 -4.39 -12.79 7.54
CA ARG A 115 -5.54 -12.13 6.93
C ARG A 115 -5.26 -10.64 6.86
N THR A 116 -5.54 -10.07 5.70
CA THR A 116 -5.44 -8.64 5.47
C THR A 116 -6.82 -8.06 5.24
N VAL A 117 -7.16 -7.03 6.01
CA VAL A 117 -8.38 -6.24 5.82
C VAL A 117 -7.98 -4.98 5.05
N TYR A 118 -8.59 -4.76 3.90
CA TYR A 118 -8.31 -3.60 3.04
C TYR A 118 -9.33 -2.48 3.23
N ASN A 119 -8.89 -1.25 3.00
CA ASN A 119 -9.77 -0.10 2.93
C ASN A 119 -10.86 -0.32 1.85
N PRO A 120 -12.14 0.00 2.13
CA PRO A 120 -13.25 -0.20 1.19
C PRO A 120 -13.09 0.62 -0.08
N VAL A 121 -12.45 1.79 0.01
CA VAL A 121 -12.16 2.66 -1.13
C VAL A 121 -10.66 2.75 -1.40
N PRO A 122 -10.21 2.74 -2.66
CA PRO A 122 -8.78 2.89 -2.95
C PRO A 122 -8.30 4.32 -2.69
N LEU A 123 -7.01 4.46 -2.39
CA LEU A 123 -6.29 5.71 -2.58
C LEU A 123 -6.16 5.96 -4.09
N TYR A 124 -6.40 7.19 -4.54
CA TYR A 124 -6.23 7.58 -5.94
C TYR A 124 -5.70 9.02 -6.08
N MET A 125 -4.65 9.17 -6.89
CA MET A 125 -3.99 10.45 -7.20
C MET A 125 -3.83 10.69 -8.70
N GLY A 126 -4.48 9.91 -9.57
CA GLY A 126 -4.20 9.91 -11.01
C GLY A 126 -4.27 11.29 -11.66
N GLU A 127 -5.35 12.06 -11.43
CA GLU A 127 -5.49 13.42 -11.97
C GLU A 127 -4.59 14.46 -11.28
N ARG A 128 -3.86 14.08 -10.22
CA ARG A 128 -2.97 14.93 -9.43
C ARG A 128 -1.57 14.36 -9.28
N LEU A 129 -1.14 13.51 -10.21
CA LEU A 129 0.23 12.95 -10.19
C LEU A 129 1.30 14.04 -10.20
N SER A 130 1.08 15.15 -10.90
CA SER A 130 2.00 16.28 -10.94
C SER A 130 2.17 17.02 -9.62
N GLU A 131 1.26 16.84 -8.67
CA GLU A 131 1.37 17.43 -7.32
C GLU A 131 2.23 16.57 -6.38
N MET A 132 2.56 15.34 -6.75
CA MET A 132 3.33 14.40 -5.93
C MET A 132 4.83 14.70 -6.05
N PRO A 133 5.50 15.18 -4.98
CA PRO A 133 6.91 15.58 -5.03
C PRO A 133 7.82 14.36 -4.81
N VAL A 134 7.68 13.35 -5.65
CA VAL A 134 8.42 12.08 -5.60
C VAL A 134 8.92 11.70 -6.99
N ASP A 135 9.96 10.86 -7.05
CA ASP A 135 10.55 10.40 -8.31
C ASP A 135 9.70 9.34 -9.01
N VAL A 136 8.94 8.55 -8.23
CA VAL A 136 8.15 7.43 -8.75
C VAL A 136 6.75 7.40 -8.12
N ALA A 137 5.72 7.41 -8.94
CA ALA A 137 4.35 7.12 -8.53
C ALA A 137 4.07 5.61 -8.64
N VAL A 138 3.58 5.00 -7.57
CA VAL A 138 3.37 3.54 -7.49
C VAL A 138 1.88 3.22 -7.47
N ALA A 139 1.45 2.38 -8.41
CA ALA A 139 0.13 1.76 -8.38
C ALA A 139 0.22 0.35 -7.76
N ALA A 140 -0.42 0.15 -6.61
CA ALA A 140 -0.41 -1.11 -5.87
C ALA A 140 -1.74 -1.86 -6.05
N PHE A 141 -1.75 -2.82 -6.95
CA PHE A 141 -2.91 -3.69 -7.18
C PHE A 141 -2.88 -4.89 -6.24
N THR A 142 -3.99 -5.16 -5.54
CA THR A 142 -4.07 -6.20 -4.52
C THR A 142 -5.33 -7.07 -4.60
N ILE A 143 -6.49 -6.46 -4.83
CA ILE A 143 -7.81 -7.12 -4.80
C ILE A 143 -8.58 -6.94 -6.11
N GLU A 144 -8.03 -6.19 -7.05
CA GLU A 144 -8.64 -5.87 -8.33
C GLU A 144 -8.63 -7.07 -9.28
N THR A 145 -9.66 -7.15 -10.13
CA THR A 145 -9.67 -8.07 -11.25
C THR A 145 -8.74 -7.59 -12.37
N PRO A 146 -8.22 -8.46 -13.26
CA PRO A 146 -7.37 -8.05 -14.38
C PRO A 146 -8.01 -6.97 -15.26
N ALA A 147 -9.32 -7.05 -15.53
CA ALA A 147 -10.03 -6.03 -16.29
C ALA A 147 -10.03 -4.67 -15.57
N ARG A 148 -10.23 -4.68 -14.25
CA ARG A 148 -10.19 -3.44 -13.44
C ARG A 148 -8.78 -2.84 -13.41
N VAL A 149 -7.74 -3.66 -13.31
CA VAL A 149 -6.34 -3.21 -13.42
C VAL A 149 -6.11 -2.45 -14.72
N SER A 150 -6.53 -3.00 -15.87
CA SER A 150 -6.36 -2.33 -17.17
C SER A 150 -7.10 -1.00 -17.24
N GLN A 151 -8.32 -0.91 -16.70
CA GLN A 151 -9.08 0.35 -16.63
C GLN A 151 -8.38 1.40 -15.78
N ILE A 152 -7.89 1.02 -14.60
CA ILE A 152 -7.20 1.93 -13.69
C ILE A 152 -5.89 2.42 -14.30
N LEU A 153 -5.12 1.55 -14.95
CA LEU A 153 -3.90 1.95 -15.65
C LEU A 153 -4.20 2.99 -16.75
N ALA A 154 -5.27 2.82 -17.52
CA ALA A 154 -5.68 3.81 -18.51
C ALA A 154 -6.04 5.15 -17.87
N LEU A 155 -6.77 5.17 -16.73
CA LEU A 155 -7.09 6.39 -16.00
C LEU A 155 -5.82 7.10 -15.48
N LEU A 156 -4.84 6.33 -14.95
CA LEU A 156 -3.58 6.86 -14.45
C LEU A 156 -2.71 7.46 -15.58
N LEU A 157 -2.60 6.76 -16.71
CA LEU A 157 -1.80 7.20 -17.86
C LEU A 157 -2.38 8.45 -18.52
N ASP A 158 -3.70 8.56 -18.58
CA ASP A 158 -4.41 9.70 -19.13
C ASP A 158 -4.63 10.86 -18.13
N ALA A 159 -4.14 10.72 -16.89
CA ALA A 159 -4.37 11.66 -15.79
C ALA A 159 -5.86 12.01 -15.60
N LYS A 160 -6.73 11.03 -15.71
CA LYS A 160 -8.19 11.21 -15.60
C LYS A 160 -8.68 11.08 -14.15
N PRO A 161 -9.83 11.72 -13.82
CA PRO A 161 -10.51 11.49 -12.55
C PRO A 161 -10.89 10.02 -12.38
N PHE A 162 -10.95 9.56 -11.13
CA PHE A 162 -11.39 8.21 -10.81
C PHE A 162 -12.90 8.06 -11.05
N ASP A 163 -13.32 6.90 -11.50
CA ASP A 163 -14.68 6.60 -11.93
C ASP A 163 -15.62 6.11 -10.81
N SER A 164 -15.11 6.07 -9.57
CA SER A 164 -15.86 5.60 -8.40
C SER A 164 -15.40 6.30 -7.12
N GLU A 165 -15.95 5.92 -5.96
CA GLU A 165 -15.54 6.46 -4.68
C GLU A 165 -14.06 6.14 -4.39
N PHE A 166 -13.28 7.11 -3.92
CA PHE A 166 -11.88 6.99 -3.58
C PHE A 166 -11.49 7.90 -2.41
N THR A 167 -10.28 7.74 -1.91
CA THR A 167 -9.67 8.62 -0.91
C THR A 167 -8.33 9.15 -1.40
N ARG A 168 -7.92 10.31 -0.90
CA ARG A 168 -6.54 10.81 -1.05
C ARG A 168 -5.66 10.50 0.18
N GLY A 169 -6.17 9.66 1.09
CA GLY A 169 -5.46 9.36 2.33
C GLY A 169 -5.19 10.62 3.15
N LEU A 170 -3.97 10.74 3.66
CA LEU A 170 -3.50 11.89 4.41
C LEU A 170 -2.62 12.85 3.61
N TYR A 171 -2.56 12.73 2.28
CA TYR A 171 -1.68 13.52 1.43
C TYR A 171 -1.92 15.03 1.50
N TYR A 172 -3.13 15.46 1.78
CA TYR A 172 -3.51 16.87 1.90
C TYR A 172 -3.74 17.34 3.35
N THR A 173 -3.34 16.55 4.33
CA THR A 173 -3.41 16.98 5.73
C THR A 173 -2.26 17.93 6.05
N ASN A 174 -2.55 19.02 6.74
CA ASN A 174 -1.53 19.86 7.36
C ASN A 174 -1.21 19.23 8.74
N ASN A 175 -0.07 18.59 8.84
CA ASN A 175 0.50 18.17 10.13
C ASN A 175 1.45 19.24 10.65
#